data_526fb477d74c5501e9776ab28146d73b
#
_entry.id   526fb477d74c5501e9776ab28146d73b
#
_cell.length_a   1.000
_cell.length_b   1.000
_cell.length_c   1.000
_cell.angle_alpha   90.00
_cell.angle_beta   90.00
_cell.angle_gamma   90.00
#
_symmetry.space_group_name_H-M   'P 1'
#
loop_
_entity.id
_entity.type
_entity.pdbx_description
1 polymer ?
#
loop_
_entity_poly.entity_id
_entity_poly.type
_entity_poly.pdbx_seq_one_letter_code
_entity_poly.pdbx_strand_id
1 'polypeptide(L)'
;MNPFLSKEVANEHIRDLREAARGARVRAEEQSPTRERFDHLSVRPFAERDIDAIRDLAALDSKPVPTGGVLVAEQAGKLIAALPLDGSEALADPFKPTTDAIALLRLRARQLQREKSAHGIAWTRFHMPRGRLAA
;
A
#
# COMPACT_ATOMS: atom_id res chain seq x y z
N MET A 1 -24.05 45.30 -34.58
CA MET A 1 -23.55 44.13 -33.82
C MET A 1 -22.39 43.49 -34.55
N ASN A 2 -21.29 43.48 -33.92
CA ASN A 2 -20.07 42.91 -34.51
C ASN A 2 -19.94 41.44 -34.06
N PRO A 3 -20.12 40.43 -34.93
CA PRO A 3 -20.13 39.05 -34.56
C PRO A 3 -18.77 38.55 -34.06
N PHE A 4 -17.70 39.31 -34.28
CA PHE A 4 -16.36 38.95 -33.80
C PHE A 4 -16.18 39.22 -32.30
N LEU A 5 -16.81 40.22 -31.71
CA LEU A 5 -16.75 40.51 -30.27
C LEU A 5 -17.42 39.43 -29.40
N SER A 6 -18.48 38.80 -29.90
CA SER A 6 -19.17 37.73 -29.18
C SER A 6 -18.35 36.46 -29.03
N LYS A 7 -17.48 36.16 -30.00
CA LYS A 7 -16.59 34.95 -29.93
C LYS A 7 -15.43 35.17 -28.98
N GLU A 8 -14.85 36.34 -28.92
CA GLU A 8 -13.76 36.66 -28.00
C GLU A 8 -14.22 36.62 -26.54
N VAL A 9 -15.35 37.22 -26.22
CA VAL A 9 -15.94 37.20 -24.87
C VAL A 9 -16.29 35.79 -24.44
N ALA A 10 -16.83 34.95 -25.32
CA ALA A 10 -17.10 33.54 -25.03
C ALA A 10 -15.83 32.72 -24.78
N ASN A 11 -14.75 32.98 -25.53
CA ASN A 11 -13.48 32.30 -25.35
C ASN A 11 -12.78 32.70 -24.05
N GLU A 12 -12.81 33.96 -23.66
CA GLU A 12 -12.31 34.44 -22.39
C GLU A 12 -13.05 33.78 -21.21
N HIS A 13 -14.36 33.72 -21.26
CA HIS A 13 -15.18 33.11 -20.23
C HIS A 13 -14.90 31.61 -20.07
N ILE A 14 -14.71 30.89 -21.15
CA ILE A 14 -14.33 29.46 -21.14
C ILE A 14 -12.92 29.28 -20.55
N ARG A 15 -11.98 30.17 -20.82
CA ARG A 15 -10.65 30.18 -20.27
C ARG A 15 -10.68 30.37 -18.76
N ASP A 16 -11.40 31.34 -18.27
CA ASP A 16 -11.56 31.61 -16.84
C ASP A 16 -12.18 30.44 -16.07
N LEU A 17 -13.21 29.82 -16.65
CA LEU A 17 -13.84 28.64 -16.08
C LEU A 17 -12.85 27.43 -15.99
N ARG A 18 -12.00 27.28 -16.98
CA ARG A 18 -10.96 26.20 -16.97
C ARG A 18 -9.88 26.44 -15.93
N GLU A 19 -9.44 27.67 -15.76
CA GLU A 19 -8.47 28.05 -14.74
C GLU A 19 -9.06 27.91 -13.33
N ALA A 20 -10.29 28.33 -13.13
CA ALA A 20 -11.01 28.12 -11.86
C ALA A 20 -11.18 26.62 -11.53
N ALA A 21 -11.50 25.79 -12.52
CA ALA A 21 -11.63 24.34 -12.34
C ALA A 21 -10.29 23.67 -12.03
N ARG A 22 -9.18 24.13 -12.62
CA ARG A 22 -7.84 23.65 -12.29
C ARG A 22 -7.44 24.01 -10.86
N GLY A 23 -7.67 25.25 -10.44
CA GLY A 23 -7.41 25.70 -9.08
C GLY A 23 -8.22 24.93 -8.04
N ALA A 24 -9.49 24.65 -8.31
CA ALA A 24 -10.35 23.85 -7.45
C ALA A 24 -9.88 22.39 -7.35
N ARG A 25 -9.40 21.78 -8.44
CA ARG A 25 -8.85 20.42 -8.45
C ARG A 25 -7.57 20.32 -7.63
N VAL A 26 -6.63 21.23 -7.81
CA VAL A 26 -5.38 21.27 -7.03
C VAL A 26 -5.67 21.41 -5.54
N ARG A 27 -6.59 22.29 -5.14
CA ARG A 27 -7.00 22.44 -3.75
C ARG A 27 -7.74 21.23 -3.20
N ALA A 28 -8.56 20.56 -4.00
CA ALA A 28 -9.25 19.34 -3.62
C ALA A 28 -8.27 18.16 -3.45
N GLU A 29 -7.23 18.08 -4.27
CA GLU A 29 -6.17 17.07 -4.14
C GLU A 29 -5.31 17.34 -2.91
N GLU A 30 -4.99 18.57 -2.58
CA GLU A 30 -4.22 18.92 -1.38
C GLU A 30 -5.01 18.69 -0.07
N GLN A 31 -6.33 18.83 -0.11
CA GLN A 31 -7.22 18.68 1.04
C GLN A 31 -7.93 17.32 1.09
N SER A 32 -7.60 16.38 0.22
CA SER A 32 -8.21 15.05 0.25
C SER A 32 -7.92 14.35 1.58
N PRO A 33 -8.95 13.98 2.34
CA PRO A 33 -8.77 13.24 3.59
C PRO A 33 -8.09 11.89 3.37
N THR A 34 -8.05 11.42 2.14
CA THR A 34 -7.33 10.24 1.71
C THR A 34 -5.82 10.44 1.76
N ARG A 35 -5.33 11.63 1.42
CA ARG A 35 -3.90 11.94 1.42
C ARG A 35 -3.34 12.02 2.84
N GLU A 36 -4.05 12.69 3.75
CA GLU A 36 -3.68 12.75 5.17
C GLU A 36 -3.66 11.36 5.85
N ARG A 37 -4.49 10.43 5.39
CA ARG A 37 -4.49 9.04 5.87
C ARG A 37 -3.22 8.28 5.52
N PHE A 38 -2.60 8.60 4.40
CA PHE A 38 -1.40 7.92 3.93
C PHE A 38 -0.11 8.66 4.28
N ASP A 39 -0.16 9.91 4.70
CA ASP A 39 1.00 10.77 4.90
C ASP A 39 2.03 10.20 5.91
N HIS A 40 1.68 9.18 6.67
CA HIS A 40 2.58 8.55 7.63
C HIS A 40 2.43 7.02 7.67
N LEU A 41 1.80 6.43 6.66
CA LEU A 41 1.65 4.98 6.57
C LEU A 41 2.85 4.37 5.85
N SER A 42 3.61 3.56 6.56
CA SER A 42 4.71 2.80 5.99
C SER A 42 4.46 1.29 6.08
N VAL A 43 4.84 0.56 5.04
CA VAL A 43 4.78 -0.90 4.99
C VAL A 43 6.19 -1.43 4.87
N ARG A 44 6.59 -2.30 5.78
CA ARG A 44 7.92 -2.88 5.83
C ARG A 44 7.91 -4.32 6.37
N PRO A 45 8.97 -5.08 6.14
CA PRO A 45 9.13 -6.36 6.81
C PRO A 45 9.23 -6.19 8.33
N PHE A 46 8.77 -7.21 9.05
CA PHE A 46 8.93 -7.31 10.49
C PHE A 46 10.40 -7.29 10.90
N ALA A 47 10.69 -6.60 11.98
CA ALA A 47 12.00 -6.59 12.63
C ALA A 47 11.87 -7.04 14.10
N GLU A 48 12.94 -7.54 14.70
CA GLU A 48 12.94 -8.01 16.10
C GLU A 48 12.43 -6.96 17.10
N ARG A 49 12.71 -5.70 16.85
CA ARG A 49 12.20 -4.58 17.65
C ARG A 49 10.68 -4.45 17.69
N ASP A 50 9.98 -5.11 16.77
CA ASP A 50 8.52 -5.05 16.63
C ASP A 50 7.81 -6.16 17.44
N ILE A 51 8.54 -7.05 18.10
CA ILE A 51 7.98 -8.23 18.81
C ILE A 51 6.92 -7.81 19.82
N ASP A 52 7.22 -6.82 20.66
CA ASP A 52 6.27 -6.37 21.70
C ASP A 52 5.05 -5.70 21.08
N ALA A 53 5.26 -4.88 20.05
CA ALA A 53 4.17 -4.23 19.33
C ALA A 53 3.25 -5.23 18.61
N ILE A 54 3.79 -6.32 18.06
CA ILE A 54 3.00 -7.39 17.46
C ILE A 54 2.22 -8.18 18.51
N ARG A 55 2.81 -8.46 19.66
CA ARG A 55 2.12 -9.12 20.77
C ARG A 55 0.94 -8.30 21.26
N ASP A 56 1.13 -7.00 21.44
CA ASP A 56 0.07 -6.08 21.81
C ASP A 56 -1.04 -6.03 20.76
N LEU A 57 -0.67 -5.97 19.49
CA LEU A 57 -1.62 -5.96 18.37
C LEU A 57 -2.42 -7.29 18.31
N ALA A 58 -1.75 -8.42 18.48
CA ALA A 58 -2.40 -9.73 18.52
C ALA A 58 -3.38 -9.86 19.70
N ALA A 59 -3.01 -9.33 20.86
CA ALA A 59 -3.88 -9.29 22.03
C ALA A 59 -5.11 -8.40 21.79
N LEU A 60 -4.94 -7.23 21.18
CA LEU A 60 -6.04 -6.33 20.82
C LEU A 60 -7.02 -6.96 19.82
N ASP A 61 -6.51 -7.69 18.84
CA ASP A 61 -7.32 -8.36 17.81
C ASP A 61 -7.77 -9.78 18.22
N SER A 62 -7.41 -10.20 19.43
CA SER A 62 -7.74 -11.54 19.98
C SER A 62 -7.28 -12.68 19.05
N LYS A 63 -6.13 -12.55 18.45
CA LYS A 63 -5.53 -13.51 17.52
C LYS A 63 -4.17 -13.99 18.01
N PRO A 64 -3.70 -15.15 17.57
CA PRO A 64 -2.36 -15.63 17.92
C PRO A 64 -1.28 -14.78 17.28
N VAL A 65 -0.13 -14.69 17.95
CA VAL A 65 1.06 -14.04 17.43
C VAL A 65 1.59 -14.85 16.23
N PRO A 66 1.81 -14.24 15.07
CA PRO A 66 2.36 -14.96 13.91
C PRO A 66 3.81 -15.38 14.15
N THR A 67 4.18 -16.55 13.65
CA THR A 67 5.49 -17.18 13.86
C THR A 67 6.39 -17.21 12.64
N GLY A 68 5.94 -16.75 11.50
CA GLY A 68 6.71 -16.75 10.25
C GLY A 68 7.10 -15.36 9.79
N GLY A 69 7.37 -15.24 8.49
CA GLY A 69 7.57 -13.95 7.86
C GLY A 69 6.31 -13.09 7.95
N VAL A 70 6.46 -11.86 8.36
CA VAL A 70 5.37 -10.92 8.59
C VAL A 70 5.70 -9.57 7.94
N LEU A 71 4.73 -8.98 7.27
CA LEU A 71 4.76 -7.57 6.89
C LEU A 71 4.01 -6.75 7.91
N VAL A 72 4.53 -5.60 8.25
CA VAL A 72 3.91 -4.68 9.21
C VAL A 72 3.58 -3.34 8.57
N ALA A 73 2.47 -2.77 8.97
CA ALA A 73 2.06 -1.43 8.63
C ALA A 73 2.16 -0.53 9.86
N GLU A 74 2.91 0.53 9.71
CA GLU A 74 3.19 1.51 10.76
C GLU A 74 2.59 2.86 10.36
N GLN A 75 1.90 3.50 11.27
CA GLN A 75 1.37 4.84 11.09
C GLN A 75 1.78 5.70 12.29
N ALA A 76 2.43 6.83 12.00
CA ALA A 76 2.92 7.76 13.02
C ALA A 76 3.76 7.06 14.12
N GLY A 77 4.64 6.14 13.72
CA GLY A 77 5.52 5.41 14.64
C GLY A 77 4.87 4.26 15.42
N LYS A 78 3.61 3.94 15.14
CA LYS A 78 2.89 2.83 15.79
C LYS A 78 2.47 1.77 14.78
N LEU A 79 2.67 0.50 15.11
CA LEU A 79 2.10 -0.61 14.36
C LEU A 79 0.58 -0.59 14.47
N ILE A 80 -0.09 -0.61 13.33
CA ILE A 80 -1.56 -0.64 13.25
C ILE A 80 -2.09 -1.91 12.60
N ALA A 81 -1.28 -2.58 11.80
CA ALA A 81 -1.65 -3.83 11.15
C ALA A 81 -0.42 -4.69 10.87
N ALA A 82 -0.60 -5.99 10.78
CA ALA A 82 0.41 -6.94 10.39
C ALA A 82 -0.19 -8.05 9.53
N LEU A 83 0.53 -8.46 8.49
CA LEU A 83 0.10 -9.53 7.59
C LEU A 83 1.15 -10.65 7.60
N PRO A 84 0.80 -11.85 8.11
CA PRO A 84 1.62 -13.02 7.96
C PRO A 84 1.75 -13.43 6.49
N LEU A 85 2.95 -13.85 6.09
CA LEU A 85 3.22 -14.29 4.71
C LEU A 85 2.90 -15.77 4.47
N ASP A 86 2.52 -16.48 5.52
CA ASP A 86 2.10 -17.89 5.47
C ASP A 86 0.64 -18.11 5.04
N GLY A 87 -0.10 -17.04 4.79
CA GLY A 87 -1.52 -17.07 4.45
C GLY A 87 -2.47 -16.98 5.64
N SER A 88 -1.95 -16.86 6.86
CA SER A 88 -2.76 -16.62 8.05
C SER A 88 -3.46 -15.27 7.99
N GLU A 89 -4.47 -15.11 8.85
CA GLU A 89 -5.26 -13.89 8.90
C GLU A 89 -4.45 -12.68 9.37
N ALA A 90 -4.69 -11.53 8.76
CA ALA A 90 -4.04 -10.28 9.15
C ALA A 90 -4.45 -9.84 10.55
N LEU A 91 -3.49 -9.29 11.30
CA LEU A 91 -3.73 -8.59 12.54
C LEU A 91 -4.04 -7.12 12.27
N ALA A 92 -4.99 -6.56 12.99
CA ALA A 92 -5.37 -5.16 12.82
C ALA A 92 -5.78 -4.54 14.16
N ASP A 93 -5.44 -3.28 14.37
CA ASP A 93 -5.91 -2.52 15.51
C ASP A 93 -7.42 -2.21 15.33
N PRO A 94 -8.30 -2.75 16.19
CA PRO A 94 -9.74 -2.55 16.05
C PRO A 94 -10.17 -1.11 16.32
N PHE A 95 -9.32 -0.28 16.92
CA PHE A 95 -9.61 1.11 17.24
C PHE A 95 -9.16 2.10 16.18
N LYS A 96 -8.57 1.62 15.09
CA LYS A 96 -8.06 2.45 13.99
C LYS A 96 -8.61 2.00 12.63
N PRO A 97 -8.72 2.92 11.65
CA PRO A 97 -9.08 2.55 10.29
C PRO A 97 -7.89 1.84 9.62
N THR A 98 -7.93 0.51 9.58
CA THR A 98 -6.84 -0.33 9.07
C THR A 98 -7.09 -0.94 7.68
N THR A 99 -8.25 -0.69 7.10
CA THR A 99 -8.63 -1.27 5.80
C THR A 99 -7.61 -0.97 4.70
N ASP A 100 -7.17 0.27 4.61
CA ASP A 100 -6.19 0.70 3.61
C ASP A 100 -4.79 0.12 3.91
N ALA A 101 -4.42 0.06 5.18
CA ALA A 101 -3.17 -0.55 5.61
C ALA A 101 -3.13 -2.04 5.25
N ILE A 102 -4.19 -2.78 5.48
CA ILE A 102 -4.31 -4.19 5.11
C ILE A 102 -4.27 -4.38 3.59
N ALA A 103 -4.93 -3.51 2.83
CA ALA A 103 -4.88 -3.55 1.36
C ALA A 103 -3.45 -3.36 0.83
N LEU A 104 -2.70 -2.41 1.39
CA LEU A 104 -1.29 -2.18 1.04
C LEU A 104 -0.39 -3.36 1.46
N LEU A 105 -0.60 -3.93 2.63
CA LEU A 105 0.12 -5.12 3.09
C LEU A 105 -0.09 -6.30 2.13
N ARG A 106 -1.33 -6.55 1.71
CA ARG A 106 -1.68 -7.60 0.74
C ARG A 106 -1.05 -7.35 -0.62
N LEU A 107 -1.05 -6.10 -1.08
CA LEU A 107 -0.40 -5.73 -2.34
C LEU A 107 1.11 -6.01 -2.27
N ARG A 108 1.77 -5.61 -1.19
CA ARG A 108 3.20 -5.86 -0.99
C ARG A 108 3.52 -7.35 -0.87
N ALA A 109 2.70 -8.12 -0.18
CA ALA A 109 2.84 -9.56 -0.09
C ALA A 109 2.78 -10.25 -1.46
N ARG A 110 1.85 -9.84 -2.32
CA ARG A 110 1.77 -10.35 -3.70
C ARG A 110 3.01 -10.01 -4.52
N GLN A 111 3.54 -8.80 -4.37
CA GLN A 111 4.79 -8.41 -5.05
C GLN A 111 5.95 -9.30 -4.62
N LEU A 112 6.12 -9.51 -3.32
CA LEU A 112 7.17 -10.38 -2.78
C LEU A 112 7.01 -11.84 -3.22
N GLN A 113 5.80 -12.35 -3.32
CA GLN A 113 5.55 -13.69 -3.83
C GLN A 113 5.93 -13.82 -5.31
N ARG A 114 5.63 -12.81 -6.13
CA ARG A 114 6.05 -12.77 -7.54
C ARG A 114 7.57 -12.71 -7.68
N GLU A 115 8.24 -11.92 -6.88
CA GLU A 115 9.69 -11.81 -6.85
C GLU A 115 10.34 -13.16 -6.48
N LYS A 116 9.84 -13.82 -5.43
CA LYS A 116 10.29 -15.16 -5.02
C LYS A 116 10.07 -16.20 -6.13
N SER A 117 8.91 -16.19 -6.77
CA SER A 117 8.60 -17.11 -7.87
C SER A 117 9.51 -16.88 -9.07
N ALA A 118 9.80 -15.64 -9.42
CA ALA A 118 10.72 -15.30 -10.50
C ALA A 118 12.17 -15.77 -10.19
N HIS A 119 12.64 -15.56 -8.95
CA HIS A 119 13.94 -16.03 -8.51
C HIS A 119 13.97 -17.56 -8.35
N GLY A 120 12.91 -18.18 -7.88
CA GLY A 120 12.78 -19.61 -7.75
C GLY A 120 12.86 -20.34 -9.09
N ILE A 121 12.24 -19.80 -10.13
CA ILE A 121 12.32 -20.34 -11.51
C ILE A 121 13.75 -20.22 -12.05
N ALA A 122 14.43 -19.12 -11.82
CA ALA A 122 15.83 -18.94 -12.21
C ALA A 122 16.75 -19.95 -11.46
N TRP A 123 16.50 -20.16 -10.18
CA TRP A 123 17.28 -21.11 -9.36
C TRP A 123 17.11 -22.57 -9.79
N THR A 124 15.90 -23.00 -10.10
CA THR A 124 15.63 -24.34 -10.62
C THR A 124 16.26 -24.59 -11.99
N ARG A 125 16.38 -23.56 -12.83
CA ARG A 125 17.09 -23.67 -14.11
C ARG A 125 18.60 -23.84 -13.96
N PHE A 126 19.21 -23.23 -12.95
CA PHE A 126 20.66 -23.28 -12.69
C PHE A 126 21.08 -24.45 -11.78
N HIS A 127 20.16 -24.96 -10.95
CA HIS A 127 20.42 -26.01 -9.98
C HIS A 127 19.76 -27.35 -10.30
N MET A 128 19.39 -27.59 -11.55
CA MET A 128 19.17 -28.96 -11.96
C MET A 128 20.50 -29.71 -11.85
N PRO A 129 20.67 -30.63 -10.90
CA PRO A 129 21.88 -31.42 -10.85
C PRO A 129 21.97 -32.21 -12.16
N ARG A 130 22.89 -31.81 -13.02
CA ARG A 130 23.40 -32.67 -14.06
C ARG A 130 23.99 -33.88 -13.35
N GLY A 131 23.27 -34.97 -13.29
CA GLY A 131 23.88 -36.15 -12.75
C GLY A 131 23.06 -37.06 -11.89
N ARG A 132 21.76 -37.07 -12.03
CA ARG A 132 21.02 -38.27 -11.67
C ARG A 132 20.68 -39.13 -12.88
N LEU A 133 21.69 -39.42 -13.61
CA LEU A 133 21.81 -40.63 -14.41
C LEU A 133 22.71 -41.61 -13.66
N ALA A 134 22.45 -41.84 -12.40
CA ALA A 134 22.88 -43.02 -11.75
C ALA A 134 21.83 -44.08 -12.02
N ALA A 135 22.03 -44.81 -13.04
CA ALA A 135 21.40 -46.11 -13.19
C ALA A 135 21.72 -46.96 -11.97
#